data_844fca724a47fa9605f7b24122f2809d
#
_entry.id   844fca724a47fa9605f7b24122f2809d
#
_cell.length_a   1.000
_cell.length_b   1.000
_cell.length_c   1.000
_cell.angle_alpha   90.00
_cell.angle_beta   90.00
_cell.angle_gamma   90.00
#
_symmetry.space_group_name_H-M   'P 1'
#
loop_
_entity.id
_entity.type
_entity.pdbx_description
1 polymer ?
#
loop_
_entity_poly.entity_id
_entity_poly.type
_entity_poly.pdbx_seq_one_letter_code
_entity_poly.pdbx_strand_id
1 'polypeptide(L)'
;MIVFLAALLMILGLIGRMVYLMVFDAEYYQKKAEDLHERERKIKAARGEIIDTNGTVLATNRTVCTISVIHSQIKEPEVVIKKLSKCLGMEEAEVRKRVEKVSSMERIKTNVDKETGDKIREMELAGVKVDEDFKRYYPYNELASKVIGFTGGDNQGIIGLEVRYEDYLKGSNGRILTTTDARGIELEGVAEDRVEPVAGKTLQISMDYNIQMYAQQMAEKVMEEKQADKVAILLMNPQNGEILAMVNVPEFDLNEPFTLNQDQEISEKLKEALNQMWRNGCINDTYEPGSTFKIITASACLEERVVSLSDTFSCPGYRIVEDRKIRCHKVGGHGAETFVQGIQNSCNPVFIDIGLRLGTGRFCDYFEQFGLLGKTGVDLPGEAATIMHKEENIGQVELATMSFGQSFQVTPIQMAATVSALVNGGKRVTPHFGVRILDKDKETVRELKYDDGKQIVSEETSRTMQALLESVVSEGSGKNAKIEGYHIGGKTATSQTLPRSANKYISSFIGFAPAANPQILGMCVIYNPQGVYYGGTIAAPVIRDIFDNIFPYLGIEKDVEMQYTN
;
A
#
# COMPACT_ATOMS: atom_id res chain seq x y z
N MET A 1 68.69 26.72 -47.69
CA MET A 1 67.43 26.64 -48.45
C MET A 1 66.50 25.55 -47.96
N ILE A 2 66.92 24.28 -47.85
CA ILE A 2 66.08 23.13 -47.43
C ILE A 2 65.50 23.34 -46.01
N VAL A 3 66.31 23.77 -45.04
CA VAL A 3 65.85 24.00 -43.64
C VAL A 3 64.81 25.11 -43.56
N PHE A 4 64.98 26.18 -44.35
CA PHE A 4 64.02 27.27 -44.43
C PHE A 4 62.68 26.86 -45.04
N LEU A 5 62.72 26.02 -46.08
CA LEU A 5 61.52 25.46 -46.70
C LEU A 5 60.77 24.53 -45.77
N ALA A 6 61.48 23.68 -44.99
CA ALA A 6 60.89 22.78 -44.00
C ALA A 6 60.23 23.58 -42.85
N ALA A 7 60.88 24.67 -42.36
CA ALA A 7 60.32 25.54 -41.36
C ALA A 7 59.06 26.27 -41.87
N LEU A 8 59.04 26.72 -43.10
CA LEU A 8 57.88 27.38 -43.72
C LEU A 8 56.71 26.41 -43.88
N LEU A 9 56.94 25.17 -44.29
CA LEU A 9 55.91 24.13 -44.40
C LEU A 9 55.33 23.77 -43.04
N MET A 10 56.17 23.72 -42.00
CA MET A 10 55.70 23.47 -40.61
C MET A 10 54.81 24.60 -40.11
N ILE A 11 55.19 25.88 -40.36
CA ILE A 11 54.39 27.04 -39.98
C ILE A 11 53.04 27.04 -40.73
N LEU A 12 53.05 26.75 -42.05
CA LEU A 12 51.83 26.66 -42.85
C LEU A 12 50.93 25.52 -42.35
N GLY A 13 51.50 24.36 -41.94
CA GLY A 13 50.76 23.25 -41.33
C GLY A 13 50.13 23.63 -39.98
N LEU A 14 50.85 24.38 -39.14
CA LEU A 14 50.30 24.91 -37.86
C LEU A 14 49.18 25.92 -38.09
N ILE A 15 49.34 26.85 -39.04
CA ILE A 15 48.29 27.82 -39.40
C ILE A 15 47.05 27.07 -39.95
N GLY A 16 47.27 26.11 -40.86
CA GLY A 16 46.17 25.30 -41.38
C GLY A 16 45.44 24.52 -40.27
N ARG A 17 46.18 23.96 -39.29
CA ARG A 17 45.57 23.31 -38.12
C ARG A 17 44.83 24.28 -37.22
N MET A 18 45.36 25.46 -36.99
CA MET A 18 44.64 26.51 -36.21
C MET A 18 43.35 26.93 -36.90
N VAL A 19 43.40 27.19 -38.23
CA VAL A 19 42.19 27.52 -38.99
C VAL A 19 41.17 26.39 -38.93
N TYR A 20 41.61 25.16 -39.06
CA TYR A 20 40.73 23.98 -38.92
C TYR A 20 40.02 23.96 -37.55
N LEU A 21 40.77 24.14 -36.45
CA LEU A 21 40.22 24.16 -35.08
C LEU A 21 39.28 25.36 -34.84
N MET A 22 39.60 26.53 -35.43
CA MET A 22 38.82 27.76 -35.21
C MET A 22 37.59 27.87 -36.12
N VAL A 23 37.51 27.14 -37.22
CA VAL A 23 36.41 27.25 -38.20
C VAL A 23 35.58 25.99 -38.24
N PHE A 24 36.19 24.80 -38.29
CA PHE A 24 35.48 23.53 -38.44
C PHE A 24 35.16 22.85 -37.11
N ASP A 25 36.05 22.97 -36.14
CA ASP A 25 35.84 22.42 -34.81
C ASP A 25 35.42 23.48 -33.76
N ALA A 26 35.22 24.73 -34.20
CA ALA A 26 34.91 25.84 -33.29
C ALA A 26 33.68 25.58 -32.43
N GLU A 27 32.60 25.11 -33.02
CA GLU A 27 31.35 24.77 -32.32
C GLU A 27 31.53 23.66 -31.29
N TYR A 28 32.33 22.63 -31.64
CA TYR A 28 32.67 21.54 -30.71
C TYR A 28 33.47 22.03 -29.50
N TYR A 29 34.52 22.84 -29.74
CA TYR A 29 35.34 23.34 -28.65
C TYR A 29 34.65 24.45 -27.85
N GLN A 30 33.80 25.26 -28.48
CA GLN A 30 32.96 26.24 -27.79
C GLN A 30 31.97 25.54 -26.86
N LYS A 31 31.24 24.52 -27.33
CA LYS A 31 30.34 23.72 -26.51
C LYS A 31 31.07 23.02 -25.37
N LYS A 32 32.27 22.49 -25.64
CA LYS A 32 33.10 21.85 -24.62
C LYS A 32 33.67 22.85 -23.60
N ALA A 33 33.91 24.09 -23.98
CA ALA A 33 34.28 25.18 -23.08
C ALA A 33 33.09 25.65 -22.25
N GLU A 34 31.92 25.78 -22.86
CA GLU A 34 30.65 26.06 -22.16
C GLU A 34 30.35 24.99 -21.12
N ASP A 35 30.40 23.72 -21.47
CA ASP A 35 30.21 22.57 -20.54
C ASP A 35 31.23 22.56 -19.38
N LEU A 36 32.44 23.11 -19.55
CA LEU A 36 33.47 23.25 -18.52
C LEU A 36 33.29 24.46 -17.62
N HIS A 37 32.64 25.50 -18.12
CA HIS A 37 32.41 26.75 -17.42
C HIS A 37 31.01 26.91 -16.86
N GLU A 38 30.07 26.05 -17.25
CA GLU A 38 28.73 26.01 -16.70
C GLU A 38 28.64 25.03 -15.53
N ARG A 39 28.11 25.49 -14.42
CA ARG A 39 27.79 24.68 -13.28
C ARG A 39 26.28 24.58 -13.15
N GLU A 40 25.76 23.36 -13.28
CA GLU A 40 24.36 23.09 -13.05
C GLU A 40 24.13 22.72 -11.58
N ARG A 41 23.27 23.48 -10.91
CA ARG A 41 22.72 23.13 -9.58
C ARG A 41 21.24 22.82 -9.73
N LYS A 42 20.82 21.62 -9.31
CA LYS A 42 19.42 21.22 -9.32
C LYS A 42 18.69 21.80 -8.12
N ILE A 43 17.52 22.42 -8.37
CA ILE A 43 16.57 22.83 -7.35
C ILE A 43 15.50 21.76 -7.28
N LYS A 44 15.37 21.06 -6.14
CA LYS A 44 14.33 20.05 -6.00
C LYS A 44 12.94 20.67 -6.03
N ALA A 45 12.03 20.04 -6.75
CA ALA A 45 10.61 20.38 -6.69
C ALA A 45 10.00 19.93 -5.36
N ALA A 46 9.08 20.72 -4.82
CA ALA A 46 8.22 20.26 -3.74
C ALA A 46 7.34 19.12 -4.25
N ARG A 47 7.28 18.01 -3.50
CA ARG A 47 6.43 16.87 -3.84
C ARG A 47 4.98 17.20 -3.55
N GLY A 48 4.04 16.74 -4.39
CA GLY A 48 2.61 16.94 -4.18
C GLY A 48 2.14 16.31 -2.87
N GLU A 49 1.09 16.83 -2.29
CA GLU A 49 0.50 16.30 -1.06
C GLU A 49 -0.29 15.01 -1.33
N ILE A 50 -0.45 14.20 -0.30
CA ILE A 50 -1.47 13.14 -0.26
C ILE A 50 -2.49 13.56 0.79
N ILE A 51 -3.74 13.69 0.38
CA ILE A 51 -4.85 14.07 1.25
C ILE A 51 -5.93 12.99 1.25
N ASP A 52 -6.60 12.86 2.39
CA ASP A 52 -7.73 11.96 2.54
C ASP A 52 -8.99 12.45 1.78
N THR A 53 -10.10 11.71 1.90
CA THR A 53 -11.37 12.07 1.25
C THR A 53 -11.93 13.41 1.72
N ASN A 54 -11.61 13.85 2.94
CA ASN A 54 -12.07 15.10 3.58
C ASN A 54 -11.06 16.25 3.44
N GLY A 55 -9.91 16.03 2.79
CA GLY A 55 -8.86 17.02 2.62
C GLY A 55 -7.83 17.06 3.76
N THR A 56 -7.86 16.10 4.68
CA THR A 56 -6.84 15.94 5.73
C THR A 56 -5.50 15.57 5.10
N VAL A 57 -4.45 16.30 5.43
CA VAL A 57 -3.11 16.11 4.85
C VAL A 57 -2.43 14.91 5.50
N LEU A 58 -2.22 13.84 4.75
CA LEU A 58 -1.56 12.61 5.20
C LEU A 58 -0.06 12.60 4.90
N ALA A 59 0.37 13.28 3.82
CA ALA A 59 1.76 13.44 3.46
C ALA A 59 1.99 14.82 2.84
N THR A 60 3.03 15.54 3.30
CA THR A 60 3.39 16.88 2.84
C THR A 60 4.92 17.03 2.82
N ASN A 61 5.42 18.26 2.75
CA ASN A 61 6.85 18.54 2.78
C ASN A 61 7.19 19.48 3.92
N ARG A 62 8.38 19.28 4.52
CA ARG A 62 9.03 20.28 5.36
C ARG A 62 10.18 20.91 4.60
N THR A 63 10.30 22.23 4.67
CA THR A 63 11.48 22.93 4.16
C THR A 63 12.67 22.61 5.05
N VAL A 64 13.73 22.14 4.43
CA VAL A 64 15.01 21.83 5.04
C VAL A 64 16.12 22.49 4.24
N CYS A 65 17.37 22.44 4.74
CA CYS A 65 18.54 22.97 4.04
C CYS A 65 19.56 21.87 3.78
N THR A 66 20.23 21.95 2.64
CA THR A 66 21.42 21.19 2.31
C THR A 66 22.62 22.12 2.42
N ILE A 67 23.57 21.76 3.29
CA ILE A 67 24.82 22.51 3.48
C ILE A 67 25.90 21.86 2.63
N SER A 68 26.51 22.66 1.75
CA SER A 68 27.59 22.24 0.87
C SER A 68 28.77 23.22 0.96
N VAL A 69 29.94 22.77 0.59
CA VAL A 69 31.14 23.63 0.52
C VAL A 69 31.80 23.53 -0.85
N ILE A 70 32.35 24.64 -1.30
CA ILE A 70 33.16 24.77 -2.52
C ILE A 70 34.59 25.01 -2.07
N HIS A 71 35.43 23.98 -2.17
CA HIS A 71 36.81 24.00 -1.65
C HIS A 71 37.61 25.19 -2.15
N SER A 72 37.53 25.53 -3.45
CA SER A 72 38.27 26.64 -4.06
C SER A 72 37.87 28.03 -3.57
N GLN A 73 36.69 28.17 -2.95
CA GLN A 73 36.16 29.45 -2.43
C GLN A 73 36.38 29.60 -0.91
N ILE A 74 36.83 28.57 -0.19
CA ILE A 74 37.05 28.65 1.25
C ILE A 74 38.34 29.42 1.51
N LYS A 75 38.22 30.57 2.21
CA LYS A 75 39.37 31.43 2.58
C LYS A 75 39.99 31.01 3.93
N GLU A 76 39.16 30.59 4.89
CA GLU A 76 39.56 30.26 6.28
C GLU A 76 39.00 28.88 6.67
N PRO A 77 39.67 27.78 6.27
CA PRO A 77 39.15 26.43 6.51
C PRO A 77 38.86 26.12 7.97
N GLU A 78 39.75 26.51 8.90
CA GLU A 78 39.60 26.25 10.33
C GLU A 78 38.36 26.93 10.93
N VAL A 79 38.04 28.16 10.47
CA VAL A 79 36.85 28.89 10.93
C VAL A 79 35.58 28.19 10.42
N VAL A 80 35.56 27.78 9.13
CA VAL A 80 34.46 27.05 8.52
C VAL A 80 34.23 25.73 9.25
N ILE A 81 35.28 24.94 9.48
CA ILE A 81 35.20 23.64 10.16
C ILE A 81 34.57 23.79 11.54
N LYS A 82 35.13 24.68 12.40
CA LYS A 82 34.62 24.88 13.76
C LYS A 82 33.19 25.38 13.81
N LYS A 83 32.82 26.35 12.95
CA LYS A 83 31.46 26.89 12.90
C LYS A 83 30.45 25.85 12.41
N LEU A 84 30.76 25.13 11.33
CA LEU A 84 29.87 24.09 10.81
C LEU A 84 29.74 22.90 11.78
N SER A 85 30.85 22.44 12.39
CA SER A 85 30.81 21.39 13.42
C SER A 85 29.85 21.76 14.55
N LYS A 86 29.97 22.98 15.09
CA LYS A 86 29.13 23.46 16.18
C LYS A 86 27.65 23.59 15.78
N CYS A 87 27.37 24.18 14.62
CA CYS A 87 25.98 24.40 14.18
C CYS A 87 25.27 23.10 13.77
N LEU A 88 26.00 22.17 13.16
CA LEU A 88 25.45 20.91 12.64
C LEU A 88 25.52 19.75 13.64
N GLY A 89 26.18 19.93 14.82
CA GLY A 89 26.38 18.89 15.79
C GLY A 89 27.20 17.71 15.23
N MET A 90 28.18 18.00 14.35
CA MET A 90 29.04 16.98 13.73
C MET A 90 30.45 17.04 14.35
N GLU A 91 31.12 15.89 14.38
CA GLU A 91 32.54 15.84 14.80
C GLU A 91 33.41 16.68 13.85
N GLU A 92 34.32 17.49 14.42
CA GLU A 92 35.22 18.34 13.64
C GLU A 92 36.04 17.55 12.61
N ALA A 93 36.46 16.34 12.95
CA ALA A 93 37.21 15.46 12.04
C ALA A 93 36.43 15.08 10.80
N GLU A 94 35.11 14.84 10.94
CA GLU A 94 34.24 14.51 9.81
C GLU A 94 34.01 15.74 8.91
N VAL A 95 33.73 16.90 9.51
CA VAL A 95 33.57 18.16 8.79
C VAL A 95 34.85 18.51 8.05
N ARG A 96 36.03 18.40 8.72
CA ARG A 96 37.35 18.63 8.14
C ARG A 96 37.58 17.78 6.88
N LYS A 97 37.33 16.48 6.97
CA LYS A 97 37.50 15.55 5.85
C LYS A 97 36.71 16.00 4.61
N ARG A 98 35.53 16.58 4.80
CA ARG A 98 34.68 17.08 3.70
C ARG A 98 35.09 18.47 3.21
N VAL A 99 35.45 19.37 4.13
CA VAL A 99 35.90 20.76 3.81
C VAL A 99 37.22 20.76 3.06
N GLU A 100 38.19 19.90 3.46
CA GLU A 100 39.51 19.80 2.84
C GLU A 100 39.53 18.97 1.55
N LYS A 101 38.43 18.27 1.24
CA LYS A 101 38.33 17.51 0.00
C LYS A 101 38.32 18.42 -1.20
N VAL A 102 39.33 18.27 -2.07
CA VAL A 102 39.43 19.04 -3.32
C VAL A 102 38.35 18.55 -4.28
N SER A 103 37.23 19.26 -4.30
CA SER A 103 36.11 19.00 -5.19
C SER A 103 35.44 20.31 -5.61
N SER A 104 34.71 20.27 -6.71
CA SER A 104 33.96 21.44 -7.18
C SER A 104 32.87 21.85 -6.18
N MET A 105 32.25 20.87 -5.51
CA MET A 105 31.28 21.05 -4.43
C MET A 105 31.22 19.75 -3.61
N GLU A 106 31.30 19.86 -2.30
CA GLU A 106 31.15 18.72 -1.38
C GLU A 106 29.99 18.99 -0.43
N ARG A 107 29.11 18.00 -0.30
CA ARG A 107 27.95 18.08 0.58
C ARG A 107 28.38 17.75 2.00
N ILE A 108 28.15 18.66 2.95
CA ILE A 108 28.45 18.48 4.37
C ILE A 108 27.32 17.75 5.07
N LYS A 109 26.09 18.27 4.99
CA LYS A 109 24.91 17.67 5.64
C LYS A 109 23.65 18.02 4.86
N THR A 110 22.75 17.05 4.73
CA THR A 110 21.40 17.21 4.18
C THR A 110 20.36 17.23 5.28
N ASN A 111 19.14 17.60 4.98
CA ASN A 111 18.00 17.60 5.91
C ASN A 111 18.28 18.40 7.18
N VAL A 112 19.03 19.49 7.06
CA VAL A 112 19.26 20.45 8.15
C VAL A 112 17.99 21.28 8.29
N ASP A 113 17.53 21.49 9.51
CA ASP A 113 16.35 22.33 9.74
C ASP A 113 16.59 23.77 9.24
N LYS A 114 15.48 24.43 8.85
CA LYS A 114 15.54 25.76 8.23
C LYS A 114 16.21 26.79 9.14
N GLU A 115 15.92 26.74 10.45
CA GLU A 115 16.49 27.67 11.43
C GLU A 115 18.01 27.56 11.50
N THR A 116 18.54 26.34 11.56
CA THR A 116 19.99 26.09 11.52
C THR A 116 20.60 26.49 10.17
N GLY A 117 19.90 26.22 9.06
CA GLY A 117 20.32 26.66 7.73
C GLY A 117 20.42 28.18 7.62
N ASP A 118 19.42 28.91 8.11
CA ASP A 118 19.39 30.37 8.10
C ASP A 118 20.51 30.95 8.99
N LYS A 119 20.76 30.39 10.18
CA LYS A 119 21.90 30.75 11.02
C LYS A 119 23.25 30.59 10.31
N ILE A 120 23.42 29.50 9.53
CA ILE A 120 24.67 29.28 8.78
C ILE A 120 24.76 30.29 7.62
N ARG A 121 23.65 30.62 6.95
CA ARG A 121 23.59 31.62 5.87
C ARG A 121 23.97 33.00 6.38
N GLU A 122 23.47 33.40 7.55
CA GLU A 122 23.79 34.68 8.20
C GLU A 122 25.28 34.86 8.59
N MET A 123 26.00 33.71 8.73
CA MET A 123 27.45 33.79 9.02
C MET A 123 28.30 34.18 7.82
N GLU A 124 27.75 34.24 6.62
CA GLU A 124 28.40 34.63 5.36
C GLU A 124 29.78 33.99 5.15
N LEU A 125 29.89 32.69 5.45
CA LEU A 125 31.15 31.93 5.36
C LEU A 125 31.53 31.73 3.89
N ALA A 126 32.69 32.27 3.48
CA ALA A 126 33.20 32.10 2.12
C ALA A 126 33.33 30.62 1.75
N GLY A 127 32.74 30.23 0.62
CA GLY A 127 32.73 28.85 0.11
C GLY A 127 31.70 27.92 0.76
N VAL A 128 30.86 28.39 1.69
CA VAL A 128 29.74 27.66 2.23
C VAL A 128 28.47 28.03 1.49
N LYS A 129 27.74 27.05 0.99
CA LYS A 129 26.44 27.20 0.32
C LYS A 129 25.36 26.56 1.17
N VAL A 130 24.22 27.25 1.28
CA VAL A 130 23.01 26.80 1.99
C VAL A 130 21.87 26.80 1.00
N ASP A 131 21.59 25.64 0.44
CA ASP A 131 20.52 25.47 -0.53
C ASP A 131 19.25 24.99 0.18
N GLU A 132 18.11 25.62 -0.12
CA GLU A 132 16.81 25.14 0.35
C GLU A 132 16.47 23.82 -0.33
N ASP A 133 15.90 22.90 0.44
CA ASP A 133 15.52 21.56 0.00
C ASP A 133 14.20 21.19 0.67
N PHE A 134 13.59 20.09 0.26
CA PHE A 134 12.36 19.56 0.81
C PHE A 134 12.59 18.15 1.33
N LYS A 135 12.18 17.91 2.59
CA LYS A 135 12.07 16.57 3.16
C LYS A 135 10.59 16.19 3.23
N ARG A 136 10.25 14.99 2.75
CA ARG A 136 8.91 14.45 2.89
C ARG A 136 8.55 14.31 4.37
N TYR A 137 7.31 14.66 4.73
CA TYR A 137 6.83 14.66 6.09
C TYR A 137 5.44 14.06 6.19
N TYR A 138 5.25 13.17 7.15
CA TYR A 138 4.01 12.45 7.42
C TYR A 138 3.49 12.87 8.80
N PRO A 139 2.45 13.73 8.86
CA PRO A 139 1.98 14.32 10.13
C PRO A 139 1.53 13.31 11.18
N TYR A 140 1.09 12.14 10.72
CA TYR A 140 0.53 11.10 11.58
C TYR A 140 1.45 9.88 11.75
N ASN A 141 2.73 10.03 11.49
CA ASN A 141 3.80 9.06 11.73
C ASN A 141 3.46 7.64 11.19
N GLU A 142 2.79 6.82 12.00
CA GLU A 142 2.54 5.40 11.72
C GLU A 142 1.23 5.14 10.98
N LEU A 143 0.33 6.14 10.86
CA LEU A 143 -0.99 5.94 10.29
C LEU A 143 -0.91 5.45 8.85
N ALA A 144 -1.48 4.27 8.58
CA ALA A 144 -1.53 3.66 7.26
C ALA A 144 -0.15 3.58 6.56
N SER A 145 0.92 3.33 7.32
CA SER A 145 2.30 3.42 6.84
C SER A 145 2.56 2.54 5.61
N LYS A 146 1.96 1.36 5.55
CA LYS A 146 2.11 0.39 4.44
C LYS A 146 1.22 0.68 3.23
N VAL A 147 0.31 1.66 3.36
CA VAL A 147 -0.54 2.18 2.28
C VAL A 147 0.06 3.45 1.70
N ILE A 148 0.27 4.47 2.53
CA ILE A 148 0.84 5.74 2.09
C ILE A 148 2.23 5.50 1.51
N GLY A 149 3.07 4.75 2.23
CA GLY A 149 4.45 4.51 1.85
C GLY A 149 5.35 5.72 2.14
N PHE A 150 6.59 5.64 1.72
CA PHE A 150 7.59 6.67 1.99
C PHE A 150 8.50 6.93 0.78
N THR A 151 9.26 8.03 0.87
CA THR A 151 10.21 8.46 -0.16
C THR A 151 11.65 8.19 0.25
N GLY A 152 12.50 7.95 -0.74
CA GLY A 152 13.95 7.87 -0.57
C GLY A 152 14.62 9.25 -0.48
N GLY A 153 15.95 9.24 -0.34
CA GLY A 153 16.76 10.45 -0.20
C GLY A 153 16.67 11.44 -1.38
N ASP A 154 16.39 10.94 -2.57
CA ASP A 154 16.21 11.75 -3.79
C ASP A 154 14.73 12.13 -4.05
N ASN A 155 13.88 12.03 -3.02
CA ASN A 155 12.45 12.35 -3.05
C ASN A 155 11.62 11.46 -4.00
N GLN A 156 12.16 10.29 -4.42
CA GLN A 156 11.41 9.28 -5.16
C GLN A 156 10.59 8.40 -4.21
N GLY A 157 9.40 8.00 -4.63
CA GLY A 157 8.59 7.02 -3.89
C GLY A 157 9.24 5.64 -3.85
N ILE A 158 9.21 4.96 -2.71
CA ILE A 158 9.82 3.64 -2.50
C ILE A 158 8.75 2.54 -2.41
N ILE A 159 7.71 2.74 -1.61
CA ILE A 159 6.58 1.82 -1.46
C ILE A 159 5.24 2.59 -1.45
N GLY A 160 4.13 1.87 -1.44
CA GLY A 160 2.79 2.41 -1.25
C GLY A 160 2.32 3.35 -2.36
N LEU A 161 1.45 4.28 -2.00
CA LEU A 161 0.91 5.30 -2.91
C LEU A 161 2.00 6.27 -3.37
N GLU A 162 3.02 6.51 -2.56
CA GLU A 162 4.16 7.35 -2.93
C GLU A 162 4.84 6.87 -4.21
N VAL A 163 5.09 5.56 -4.35
CA VAL A 163 5.69 5.02 -5.59
C VAL A 163 4.65 4.84 -6.68
N ARG A 164 3.42 4.48 -6.33
CA ARG A 164 2.37 4.23 -7.33
C ARG A 164 1.98 5.47 -8.11
N TYR A 165 1.95 6.62 -7.43
CA TYR A 165 1.58 7.91 -8.00
C TYR A 165 2.77 8.84 -8.22
N GLU A 166 3.99 8.27 -8.33
CA GLU A 166 5.25 9.00 -8.51
C GLU A 166 5.17 10.07 -9.62
N ASP A 167 4.61 9.73 -10.78
CA ASP A 167 4.53 10.62 -11.94
C ASP A 167 3.71 11.90 -11.69
N TYR A 168 2.77 11.84 -10.74
CA TYR A 168 1.99 13.01 -10.34
C TYR A 168 2.63 13.74 -9.17
N LEU A 169 3.15 12.98 -8.20
CA LEU A 169 3.61 13.54 -6.93
C LEU A 169 4.97 14.22 -7.02
N LYS A 170 5.93 13.72 -7.83
CA LYS A 170 7.33 14.19 -7.75
C LYS A 170 7.59 15.59 -8.30
N GLY A 171 6.73 16.10 -9.19
CA GLY A 171 6.96 17.36 -9.87
C GLY A 171 8.14 17.34 -10.85
N SER A 172 8.63 18.51 -11.24
CA SER A 172 9.79 18.69 -12.11
C SER A 172 10.81 19.58 -11.46
N ASN A 173 12.04 19.07 -11.29
CA ASN A 173 13.11 19.84 -10.68
C ASN A 173 13.48 21.05 -11.53
N GLY A 174 13.77 22.16 -10.88
CA GLY A 174 14.40 23.33 -11.48
C GLY A 174 15.93 23.16 -11.57
N ARG A 175 16.57 24.12 -12.21
CA ARG A 175 18.03 24.20 -12.31
C ARG A 175 18.52 25.62 -12.28
N ILE A 176 19.71 25.83 -11.74
CA ILE A 176 20.47 27.08 -11.83
C ILE A 176 21.73 26.74 -12.60
N LEU A 177 21.94 27.47 -13.70
CA LEU A 177 23.19 27.46 -14.46
C LEU A 177 24.00 28.67 -14.05
N THR A 178 25.16 28.46 -13.45
CA THR A 178 26.10 29.51 -13.09
C THR A 178 27.37 29.38 -13.95
N THR A 179 27.87 30.49 -14.48
CA THR A 179 29.14 30.49 -15.20
C THR A 179 30.30 30.58 -14.21
N THR A 180 31.27 29.67 -14.36
CA THR A 180 32.46 29.62 -13.51
C THR A 180 33.73 29.93 -14.34
N ASP A 181 34.77 30.45 -13.66
CA ASP A 181 36.11 30.55 -14.25
C ASP A 181 36.79 29.16 -14.34
N ALA A 182 37.97 29.09 -14.95
CA ALA A 182 38.76 27.86 -15.09
C ALA A 182 39.15 27.20 -13.73
N ARG A 183 38.96 27.89 -12.60
CA ARG A 183 39.17 27.39 -11.24
C ARG A 183 37.88 26.96 -10.55
N GLY A 184 36.73 27.06 -11.24
CA GLY A 184 35.42 26.73 -10.70
C GLY A 184 34.85 27.80 -9.75
N ILE A 185 35.33 29.05 -9.83
CA ILE A 185 34.81 30.20 -9.08
C ILE A 185 33.71 30.84 -9.88
N GLU A 186 32.55 31.07 -9.27
CA GLU A 186 31.42 31.78 -9.93
C GLU A 186 31.84 33.20 -10.34
N LEU A 187 31.54 33.55 -11.59
CA LEU A 187 31.86 34.88 -12.12
C LEU A 187 30.85 35.91 -11.62
N GLU A 188 31.31 36.90 -10.89
CA GLU A 188 30.46 38.00 -10.42
C GLU A 188 29.92 38.81 -11.61
N GLY A 189 28.60 39.05 -11.62
CA GLY A 189 27.94 39.90 -12.62
C GLY A 189 27.53 39.19 -13.92
N VAL A 190 27.71 37.90 -14.05
CA VAL A 190 27.11 37.10 -15.12
C VAL A 190 25.70 36.64 -14.69
N ALA A 191 24.71 36.82 -15.58
CA ALA A 191 23.34 36.43 -15.28
C ALA A 191 23.25 34.92 -15.06
N GLU A 192 22.67 34.52 -13.94
CA GLU A 192 22.29 33.12 -13.70
C GLU A 192 21.09 32.77 -14.60
N ASP A 193 21.19 31.67 -15.36
CA ASP A 193 20.02 31.09 -16.03
C ASP A 193 19.30 30.16 -15.02
N ARG A 194 18.10 30.57 -14.63
CA ARG A 194 17.31 29.89 -13.60
C ARG A 194 16.02 29.38 -14.18
N VAL A 195 15.85 28.06 -14.13
CA VAL A 195 14.58 27.38 -14.40
C VAL A 195 13.94 27.02 -13.06
N GLU A 196 12.79 27.61 -12.78
CA GLU A 196 12.07 27.36 -11.54
C GLU A 196 11.54 25.92 -11.49
N PRO A 197 11.55 25.27 -10.31
CA PRO A 197 10.95 23.96 -10.15
C PRO A 197 9.42 24.02 -10.23
N VAL A 198 8.82 23.00 -10.80
CA VAL A 198 7.36 22.83 -10.83
C VAL A 198 6.97 21.82 -9.77
N ALA A 199 6.21 22.23 -8.76
CA ALA A 199 5.74 21.34 -7.71
C ALA A 199 4.89 20.19 -8.25
N GLY A 200 4.93 19.06 -7.56
CA GLY A 200 4.06 17.91 -7.84
C GLY A 200 2.58 18.23 -7.58
N LYS A 201 1.72 17.41 -8.14
CA LYS A 201 0.27 17.50 -7.99
C LYS A 201 -0.20 16.75 -6.74
N THR A 202 -1.25 17.25 -6.11
CA THR A 202 -1.84 16.61 -4.93
C THR A 202 -2.67 15.39 -5.34
N LEU A 203 -2.51 14.28 -4.62
CA LEU A 203 -3.33 13.09 -4.73
C LEU A 203 -4.39 13.12 -3.63
N GLN A 204 -5.67 13.12 -4.01
CA GLN A 204 -6.79 12.85 -3.10
C GLN A 204 -7.16 11.38 -3.15
N ILE A 205 -7.28 10.75 -1.99
CA ILE A 205 -7.60 9.32 -1.85
C ILE A 205 -8.94 9.12 -1.15
N SER A 206 -9.51 7.93 -1.35
CA SER A 206 -10.79 7.50 -0.74
C SER A 206 -10.68 7.19 0.76
N MET A 207 -9.46 6.96 1.27
CA MET A 207 -9.25 6.75 2.71
C MET A 207 -9.82 7.91 3.51
N ASP A 208 -10.48 7.57 4.62
CA ASP A 208 -10.94 8.53 5.62
C ASP A 208 -10.05 8.43 6.85
N TYR A 209 -9.44 9.55 7.24
CA TYR A 209 -8.53 9.62 8.38
C TYR A 209 -9.17 9.10 9.69
N ASN A 210 -10.41 9.48 9.97
CA ASN A 210 -11.09 9.09 11.20
C ASN A 210 -11.39 7.60 11.24
N ILE A 211 -11.85 7.04 10.10
CA ILE A 211 -12.14 5.61 9.95
C ILE A 211 -10.83 4.80 10.04
N GLN A 212 -9.79 5.25 9.36
CA GLN A 212 -8.48 4.59 9.39
C GLN A 212 -7.90 4.57 10.81
N MET A 213 -7.93 5.71 11.50
CA MET A 213 -7.39 5.82 12.87
C MET A 213 -8.14 4.91 13.84
N TYR A 214 -9.48 4.92 13.80
CA TYR A 214 -10.27 4.06 14.67
C TYR A 214 -10.06 2.58 14.38
N ALA A 215 -10.03 2.19 13.09
CA ALA A 215 -9.73 0.82 12.70
C ALA A 215 -8.33 0.37 13.15
N GLN A 216 -7.34 1.27 13.08
CA GLN A 216 -5.99 0.98 13.56
C GLN A 216 -5.97 0.76 15.09
N GLN A 217 -6.61 1.61 15.86
CA GLN A 217 -6.73 1.43 17.32
C GLN A 217 -7.38 0.10 17.70
N MET A 218 -8.42 -0.30 16.94
CA MET A 218 -9.08 -1.59 17.17
C MET A 218 -8.19 -2.78 16.80
N ALA A 219 -7.37 -2.65 15.74
CA ALA A 219 -6.40 -3.66 15.35
C ALA A 219 -5.27 -3.81 16.38
N GLU A 220 -4.72 -2.70 16.87
CA GLU A 220 -3.69 -2.68 17.92
C GLU A 220 -4.20 -3.31 19.21
N LYS A 221 -5.42 -2.92 19.63
CA LYS A 221 -6.07 -3.49 20.81
C LYS A 221 -6.21 -5.00 20.72
N VAL A 222 -6.76 -5.55 19.64
CA VAL A 222 -6.94 -7.00 19.51
C VAL A 222 -5.61 -7.73 19.32
N MET A 223 -4.62 -7.10 18.69
CA MET A 223 -3.26 -7.65 18.57
C MET A 223 -2.63 -7.83 19.95
N GLU A 224 -2.73 -6.84 20.82
CA GLU A 224 -2.22 -6.91 22.19
C GLU A 224 -3.01 -7.91 23.04
N GLU A 225 -4.33 -7.82 23.07
CA GLU A 225 -5.21 -8.71 23.87
C GLU A 225 -5.06 -10.19 23.50
N LYS A 226 -4.79 -10.49 22.23
CA LYS A 226 -4.62 -11.86 21.71
C LYS A 226 -3.17 -12.25 21.51
N GLN A 227 -2.21 -11.37 21.81
CA GLN A 227 -0.79 -11.61 21.56
C GLN A 227 -0.58 -12.17 20.14
N ALA A 228 -1.27 -11.55 19.17
CA ALA A 228 -1.24 -11.98 17.78
C ALA A 228 0.03 -11.48 17.08
N ASP A 229 0.53 -12.24 16.10
CA ASP A 229 1.71 -11.85 15.34
C ASP A 229 1.46 -10.59 14.51
N LYS A 230 0.25 -10.46 13.93
CA LYS A 230 -0.22 -9.29 13.16
C LYS A 230 -1.73 -9.29 13.02
N VAL A 231 -2.30 -8.12 12.75
CA VAL A 231 -3.72 -7.95 12.41
C VAL A 231 -3.85 -7.09 11.16
N ALA A 232 -4.70 -7.53 10.23
CA ALA A 232 -5.06 -6.80 9.04
C ALA A 232 -6.56 -6.47 9.06
N ILE A 233 -6.93 -5.21 8.80
CA ILE A 233 -8.31 -4.78 8.65
C ILE A 233 -8.45 -4.04 7.33
N LEU A 234 -9.49 -4.36 6.57
CA LEU A 234 -9.84 -3.70 5.33
C LEU A 234 -11.30 -3.25 5.39
N LEU A 235 -11.54 -1.96 5.14
CA LEU A 235 -12.88 -1.37 5.02
C LEU A 235 -13.02 -0.79 3.61
N MET A 236 -14.05 -1.20 2.90
CA MET A 236 -14.22 -0.84 1.49
C MET A 236 -15.70 -0.59 1.17
N ASN A 237 -15.97 0.35 0.28
CA ASN A 237 -17.29 0.50 -0.32
C ASN A 237 -17.49 -0.61 -1.37
N PRO A 238 -18.44 -1.55 -1.16
CA PRO A 238 -18.62 -2.67 -2.08
C PRO A 238 -19.26 -2.27 -3.42
N GLN A 239 -19.82 -1.06 -3.53
CA GLN A 239 -20.48 -0.60 -4.74
C GLN A 239 -19.51 -0.09 -5.81
N ASN A 240 -18.41 0.55 -5.39
CA ASN A 240 -17.46 1.19 -6.30
C ASN A 240 -15.99 0.75 -6.11
N GLY A 241 -15.67 0.05 -5.00
CA GLY A 241 -14.31 -0.42 -4.71
C GLY A 241 -13.42 0.60 -3.97
N GLU A 242 -13.92 1.77 -3.60
CA GLU A 242 -13.18 2.73 -2.79
C GLU A 242 -12.78 2.14 -1.44
N ILE A 243 -11.50 2.21 -1.10
CA ILE A 243 -10.98 1.71 0.18
C ILE A 243 -10.99 2.85 1.18
N LEU A 244 -11.82 2.72 2.22
CA LEU A 244 -12.00 3.71 3.29
C LEU A 244 -10.92 3.58 4.36
N ALA A 245 -10.46 2.37 4.63
CA ALA A 245 -9.34 2.09 5.53
C ALA A 245 -8.66 0.77 5.18
N MET A 246 -7.35 0.73 5.37
CA MET A 246 -6.53 -0.50 5.27
C MET A 246 -5.45 -0.46 6.34
N VAL A 247 -5.59 -1.32 7.33
CA VAL A 247 -4.74 -1.40 8.52
C VAL A 247 -3.87 -2.65 8.49
N ASN A 248 -2.63 -2.53 8.90
CA ASN A 248 -1.66 -3.63 8.93
C ASN A 248 -0.75 -3.52 10.16
N VAL A 249 -1.26 -3.80 11.34
CA VAL A 249 -0.45 -3.70 12.56
C VAL A 249 0.45 -4.93 12.75
N PRO A 250 1.69 -4.74 13.23
CA PRO A 250 2.29 -3.47 13.64
C PRO A 250 2.66 -2.57 12.45
N GLU A 251 2.34 -1.30 12.55
CA GLU A 251 2.74 -0.26 11.59
C GLU A 251 4.17 0.24 11.91
N PHE A 252 4.73 1.16 11.10
CA PHE A 252 6.05 1.74 11.32
C PHE A 252 6.04 3.26 11.08
N ASP A 253 6.98 3.99 11.69
CA ASP A 253 7.07 5.45 11.49
C ASP A 253 7.55 5.80 10.08
N LEU A 254 6.68 6.45 9.31
CA LEU A 254 6.96 6.93 7.95
C LEU A 254 8.05 8.00 7.89
N ASN A 255 8.29 8.73 8.98
CA ASN A 255 9.36 9.73 9.06
C ASN A 255 10.72 9.10 9.32
N GLU A 256 10.76 7.84 9.87
CA GLU A 256 11.96 7.06 10.15
C GLU A 256 11.86 5.63 9.60
N PRO A 257 11.59 5.44 8.29
CA PRO A 257 11.17 4.16 7.71
C PRO A 257 12.27 3.08 7.70
N PHE A 258 13.50 3.45 7.98
CA PHE A 258 14.65 2.53 8.06
C PHE A 258 14.99 2.10 9.49
N THR A 259 14.20 2.54 10.47
CA THR A 259 14.29 2.11 11.88
C THR A 259 13.28 0.98 12.09
N LEU A 260 13.76 -0.16 12.60
CA LEU A 260 12.85 -1.28 12.90
C LEU A 260 11.92 -0.93 14.06
N ASN A 261 10.64 -1.26 13.90
CA ASN A 261 9.59 -1.03 14.91
C ASN A 261 9.50 -2.12 15.98
N GLN A 262 10.35 -3.14 15.89
CA GLN A 262 10.46 -4.23 16.85
C GLN A 262 11.92 -4.44 17.22
N ASP A 263 12.19 -4.79 18.49
CA ASP A 263 13.52 -5.16 18.98
C ASP A 263 13.98 -6.47 18.32
N GLN A 264 14.60 -6.36 17.17
CA GLN A 264 15.29 -7.47 16.52
C GLN A 264 16.79 -7.23 16.65
N GLU A 265 17.55 -8.27 17.04
CA GLU A 265 19.01 -8.20 17.01
C GLU A 265 19.49 -7.78 15.62
N ILE A 266 20.14 -6.62 15.58
CA ILE A 266 20.69 -6.03 14.36
C ILE A 266 21.88 -6.87 13.93
N SER A 267 21.66 -7.79 13.00
CA SER A 267 22.72 -8.55 12.37
C SER A 267 22.55 -8.52 10.84
N GLU A 268 23.30 -9.34 10.11
CA GLU A 268 23.39 -9.41 8.65
C GLU A 268 22.05 -9.42 7.85
N LYS A 269 20.90 -9.44 8.54
CA LYS A 269 19.55 -9.53 7.97
C LYS A 269 18.72 -8.23 8.05
N LEU A 270 19.32 -7.08 8.34
CA LEU A 270 18.55 -5.82 8.46
C LEU A 270 17.68 -5.54 7.23
N LYS A 271 18.20 -5.76 6.02
CA LYS A 271 17.43 -5.55 4.79
C LYS A 271 16.21 -6.45 4.70
N GLU A 272 16.32 -7.70 5.12
CA GLU A 272 15.19 -8.65 5.13
C GLU A 272 14.15 -8.23 6.16
N ALA A 273 14.58 -7.83 7.36
CA ALA A 273 13.71 -7.35 8.42
C ALA A 273 12.94 -6.08 8.00
N LEU A 274 13.61 -5.11 7.38
CA LEU A 274 12.98 -3.90 6.83
C LEU A 274 11.96 -4.26 5.74
N ASN A 275 12.31 -5.15 4.82
CA ASN A 275 11.37 -5.60 3.79
C ASN A 275 10.14 -6.30 4.40
N GLN A 276 10.29 -7.06 5.48
CA GLN A 276 9.16 -7.67 6.19
C GLN A 276 8.31 -6.61 6.90
N MET A 277 8.92 -5.62 7.56
CA MET A 277 8.24 -4.52 8.21
C MET A 277 7.37 -3.72 7.24
N TRP A 278 7.86 -3.49 6.02
CA TRP A 278 7.17 -2.70 4.99
C TRP A 278 6.05 -3.46 4.26
N ARG A 279 5.92 -4.78 4.47
CA ARG A 279 4.90 -5.58 3.77
C ARG A 279 3.49 -5.19 4.20
N ASN A 280 2.63 -5.03 3.22
CA ASN A 280 1.19 -4.83 3.42
C ASN A 280 0.48 -6.20 3.41
N GLY A 281 0.07 -6.69 4.58
CA GLY A 281 -0.55 -8.00 4.73
C GLY A 281 -1.89 -8.16 4.01
N CYS A 282 -2.57 -7.06 3.65
CA CYS A 282 -3.81 -7.13 2.88
C CYS A 282 -3.58 -7.50 1.41
N ILE A 283 -2.40 -7.19 0.85
CA ILE A 283 -2.11 -7.36 -0.57
C ILE A 283 -0.89 -8.23 -0.88
N ASN A 284 0.13 -8.24 0.00
CA ASN A 284 1.39 -8.95 -0.25
C ASN A 284 1.41 -10.39 0.31
N ASP A 285 0.48 -10.71 1.22
CA ASP A 285 0.43 -12.01 1.90
C ASP A 285 -0.79 -12.80 1.46
N THR A 286 -0.57 -14.08 1.19
CA THR A 286 -1.66 -15.03 0.90
C THR A 286 -1.93 -15.91 2.11
N TYR A 287 -3.17 -16.34 2.25
CA TYR A 287 -3.61 -17.25 3.31
C TYR A 287 -4.74 -18.16 2.82
N GLU A 288 -4.98 -19.28 3.49
CA GLU A 288 -6.17 -20.07 3.26
C GLU A 288 -7.39 -19.36 3.86
N PRO A 289 -8.39 -18.94 3.05
CA PRO A 289 -9.50 -18.11 3.54
C PRO A 289 -10.44 -18.88 4.48
N GLY A 290 -10.40 -20.21 4.44
CA GLY A 290 -11.27 -21.06 5.24
C GLY A 290 -12.74 -20.78 4.96
N SER A 291 -13.57 -20.80 6.00
CA SER A 291 -15.03 -20.70 5.86
C SER A 291 -15.57 -19.39 5.29
N THR A 292 -14.77 -18.33 5.14
CA THR A 292 -15.20 -17.14 4.40
C THR A 292 -15.36 -17.46 2.91
N PHE A 293 -14.59 -18.38 2.37
CA PHE A 293 -14.69 -18.83 0.98
C PHE A 293 -16.03 -19.55 0.68
N LYS A 294 -16.72 -20.06 1.70
CA LYS A 294 -18.05 -20.68 1.54
C LYS A 294 -19.07 -19.73 0.91
N ILE A 295 -18.89 -18.42 1.05
CA ILE A 295 -19.69 -17.40 0.36
C ILE A 295 -19.60 -17.61 -1.16
N ILE A 296 -18.40 -17.80 -1.68
CA ILE A 296 -18.10 -17.97 -3.11
C ILE A 296 -18.66 -19.30 -3.62
N THR A 297 -18.40 -20.39 -2.89
CA THR A 297 -18.93 -21.72 -3.24
C THR A 297 -20.46 -21.75 -3.25
N ALA A 298 -21.11 -21.15 -2.24
CA ALA A 298 -22.56 -21.04 -2.18
C ALA A 298 -23.12 -20.26 -3.35
N SER A 299 -22.53 -19.11 -3.68
CA SER A 299 -22.95 -18.25 -4.81
C SER A 299 -22.86 -18.99 -6.14
N ALA A 300 -21.74 -19.67 -6.40
CA ALA A 300 -21.57 -20.45 -7.62
C ALA A 300 -22.59 -21.60 -7.72
N CYS A 301 -22.83 -22.30 -6.60
CA CYS A 301 -23.81 -23.40 -6.58
C CYS A 301 -25.26 -22.93 -6.76
N LEU A 302 -25.62 -21.77 -6.23
CA LEU A 302 -26.96 -21.15 -6.44
C LEU A 302 -27.12 -20.67 -7.89
N GLU A 303 -26.13 -19.99 -8.44
CA GLU A 303 -26.16 -19.49 -9.83
C GLU A 303 -26.31 -20.64 -10.82
N GLU A 304 -25.60 -21.74 -10.63
CA GLU A 304 -25.68 -22.96 -11.43
C GLU A 304 -26.88 -23.84 -11.09
N ARG A 305 -27.69 -23.45 -10.10
CA ARG A 305 -28.87 -24.19 -9.64
C ARG A 305 -28.60 -25.66 -9.24
N VAL A 306 -27.36 -25.94 -8.77
CA VAL A 306 -26.99 -27.27 -8.27
C VAL A 306 -27.39 -27.47 -6.80
N VAL A 307 -27.85 -26.40 -6.17
CA VAL A 307 -28.45 -26.38 -4.81
C VAL A 307 -29.60 -25.38 -4.76
N SER A 308 -30.60 -25.69 -3.94
CA SER A 308 -31.72 -24.80 -3.59
C SER A 308 -31.75 -24.55 -2.08
N LEU A 309 -32.45 -23.50 -1.64
CA LEU A 309 -32.59 -23.15 -0.23
C LEU A 309 -33.27 -24.27 0.60
N SER A 310 -34.11 -25.05 -0.05
CA SER A 310 -34.86 -26.17 0.58
C SER A 310 -34.11 -27.50 0.60
N ASP A 311 -32.95 -27.60 -0.07
CA ASP A 311 -32.14 -28.83 -0.05
C ASP A 311 -31.74 -29.19 1.38
N THR A 312 -31.78 -30.49 1.67
CA THR A 312 -31.42 -31.01 2.98
C THR A 312 -30.15 -31.87 2.91
N PHE A 313 -29.39 -31.82 3.98
CA PHE A 313 -28.10 -32.49 4.12
C PHE A 313 -27.99 -33.17 5.47
N SER A 314 -27.00 -34.07 5.59
CA SER A 314 -26.70 -34.74 6.85
C SER A 314 -25.24 -34.54 7.25
N CYS A 315 -25.03 -34.07 8.46
CA CYS A 315 -23.69 -33.87 9.02
C CYS A 315 -23.46 -34.74 10.25
N PRO A 316 -22.84 -35.92 10.11
CA PRO A 316 -22.44 -36.77 11.25
C PRO A 316 -21.12 -36.30 11.91
N GLY A 317 -20.64 -35.10 11.63
CA GLY A 317 -19.36 -34.56 12.08
C GLY A 317 -18.19 -34.74 11.11
N TYR A 318 -18.43 -35.39 9.97
CA TYR A 318 -17.42 -35.59 8.91
C TYR A 318 -18.09 -35.97 7.58
N ARG A 319 -17.28 -35.90 6.50
CA ARG A 319 -17.61 -36.50 5.20
C ARG A 319 -16.45 -37.37 4.74
N ILE A 320 -16.75 -38.53 4.16
CA ILE A 320 -15.75 -39.39 3.53
C ILE A 320 -15.77 -39.06 2.03
N VAL A 321 -14.62 -38.68 1.47
CA VAL A 321 -14.40 -38.44 0.07
C VAL A 321 -13.24 -39.33 -0.35
N GLU A 322 -13.52 -40.27 -1.25
CA GLU A 322 -12.61 -41.39 -1.56
C GLU A 322 -12.15 -42.14 -0.29
N ASP A 323 -10.86 -42.11 0.03
CA ASP A 323 -10.27 -42.73 1.23
C ASP A 323 -10.06 -41.73 2.38
N ARG A 324 -10.45 -40.46 2.22
CA ARG A 324 -10.20 -39.38 3.18
C ARG A 324 -11.41 -39.08 4.03
N LYS A 325 -11.20 -39.03 5.34
CA LYS A 325 -12.18 -38.53 6.30
C LYS A 325 -11.96 -37.06 6.58
N ILE A 326 -12.80 -36.18 6.00
CA ILE A 326 -12.75 -34.71 6.18
C ILE A 326 -13.72 -34.34 7.29
N ARG A 327 -13.22 -33.68 8.34
CA ARG A 327 -13.99 -33.39 9.56
C ARG A 327 -14.74 -32.08 9.48
N CYS A 328 -15.92 -32.04 10.11
CA CYS A 328 -16.58 -30.77 10.44
C CYS A 328 -15.93 -30.15 11.68
N HIS A 329 -16.05 -28.84 11.83
CA HIS A 329 -15.58 -28.15 13.05
C HIS A 329 -16.39 -28.59 14.30
N LYS A 330 -17.65 -28.98 14.14
CA LYS A 330 -18.47 -29.57 15.21
C LYS A 330 -18.25 -31.08 15.26
N VAL A 331 -17.54 -31.56 16.27
CA VAL A 331 -17.12 -32.95 16.40
C VAL A 331 -18.29 -33.94 16.37
N GLY A 332 -19.41 -33.62 17.04
CA GLY A 332 -20.63 -34.48 17.06
C GLY A 332 -21.52 -34.31 15.83
N GLY A 333 -21.14 -33.44 14.88
CA GLY A 333 -21.96 -33.10 13.72
C GLY A 333 -23.14 -32.18 14.03
N HIS A 334 -23.78 -31.69 12.95
CA HIS A 334 -24.96 -30.84 13.03
C HIS A 334 -26.28 -31.66 12.92
N GLY A 335 -26.18 -32.92 12.51
CA GLY A 335 -27.34 -33.75 12.21
C GLY A 335 -27.95 -33.46 10.84
N ALA A 336 -29.28 -33.54 10.75
CA ALA A 336 -30.01 -33.11 9.55
C ALA A 336 -30.13 -31.57 9.55
N GLU A 337 -29.77 -30.94 8.44
CA GLU A 337 -29.84 -29.48 8.28
C GLU A 337 -30.20 -29.11 6.84
N THR A 338 -30.89 -27.99 6.68
CA THR A 338 -31.12 -27.41 5.36
C THR A 338 -29.85 -26.73 4.85
N PHE A 339 -29.84 -26.34 3.55
CA PHE A 339 -28.75 -25.56 2.99
C PHE A 339 -28.55 -24.23 3.76
N VAL A 340 -29.64 -23.54 4.11
CA VAL A 340 -29.63 -22.32 4.92
C VAL A 340 -28.93 -22.56 6.27
N GLN A 341 -29.33 -23.61 6.99
CA GLN A 341 -28.72 -23.99 8.26
C GLN A 341 -27.24 -24.40 8.10
N GLY A 342 -26.90 -25.05 6.97
CA GLY A 342 -25.51 -25.38 6.63
C GLY A 342 -24.60 -24.15 6.48
N ILE A 343 -25.13 -23.04 5.93
CA ILE A 343 -24.42 -21.74 5.86
C ILE A 343 -24.33 -21.10 7.24
N GLN A 344 -25.45 -21.01 7.98
CA GLN A 344 -25.53 -20.45 9.33
C GLN A 344 -24.56 -21.14 10.29
N ASN A 345 -24.56 -22.48 10.27
CA ASN A 345 -23.68 -23.32 11.07
C ASN A 345 -22.27 -23.45 10.53
N SER A 346 -22.00 -22.92 9.35
CA SER A 346 -20.70 -23.11 8.67
C SER A 346 -20.29 -24.58 8.52
N CYS A 347 -21.23 -25.45 8.16
CA CYS A 347 -21.06 -26.89 8.09
C CYS A 347 -20.14 -27.34 6.95
N ASN A 348 -19.00 -27.98 7.22
CA ASN A 348 -18.10 -28.47 6.16
C ASN A 348 -18.72 -29.57 5.28
N PRO A 349 -19.39 -30.62 5.82
CA PRO A 349 -20.06 -31.63 5.00
C PRO A 349 -21.03 -31.09 3.96
N VAL A 350 -21.84 -30.08 4.31
CA VAL A 350 -22.75 -29.39 3.34
C VAL A 350 -21.96 -28.79 2.19
N PHE A 351 -20.88 -28.05 2.50
CA PHE A 351 -20.07 -27.40 1.47
C PHE A 351 -19.26 -28.38 0.63
N ILE A 352 -18.82 -29.49 1.20
CA ILE A 352 -18.23 -30.60 0.43
C ILE A 352 -19.24 -31.15 -0.56
N ASP A 353 -20.47 -31.45 -0.13
CA ASP A 353 -21.49 -32.02 -1.00
C ASP A 353 -21.88 -31.10 -2.15
N ILE A 354 -22.11 -29.81 -1.89
CA ILE A 354 -22.46 -28.85 -2.96
C ILE A 354 -21.29 -28.55 -3.90
N GLY A 355 -20.05 -28.49 -3.38
CA GLY A 355 -18.87 -28.31 -4.21
C GLY A 355 -18.61 -29.51 -5.14
N LEU A 356 -18.83 -30.75 -4.63
CA LEU A 356 -18.75 -31.95 -5.46
C LEU A 356 -19.89 -32.00 -6.51
N ARG A 357 -21.09 -31.48 -6.20
CA ARG A 357 -22.19 -31.34 -7.18
C ARG A 357 -21.83 -30.31 -8.26
N LEU A 358 -21.16 -29.21 -7.90
CA LEU A 358 -20.71 -28.18 -8.85
C LEU A 358 -19.68 -28.76 -9.84
N GLY A 359 -18.75 -29.57 -9.34
CA GLY A 359 -17.68 -30.19 -10.11
C GLY A 359 -16.47 -29.28 -10.34
N THR A 360 -15.32 -29.90 -10.63
CA THR A 360 -14.02 -29.21 -10.74
C THR A 360 -14.01 -28.12 -11.81
N GLY A 361 -14.48 -28.43 -13.02
CA GLY A 361 -14.46 -27.46 -14.14
C GLY A 361 -15.23 -26.18 -13.80
N ARG A 362 -16.51 -26.27 -13.38
CA ARG A 362 -17.30 -25.09 -13.00
C ARG A 362 -16.71 -24.36 -11.78
N PHE A 363 -16.18 -25.11 -10.81
CA PHE A 363 -15.50 -24.49 -9.66
C PHE A 363 -14.32 -23.63 -10.10
N CYS A 364 -13.50 -24.11 -11.03
CA CYS A 364 -12.36 -23.36 -11.59
C CYS A 364 -12.82 -22.18 -12.44
N ASP A 365 -13.87 -22.35 -13.25
CA ASP A 365 -14.47 -21.25 -14.05
C ASP A 365 -14.93 -20.10 -13.16
N TYR A 366 -15.63 -20.39 -12.06
CA TYR A 366 -16.04 -19.37 -11.10
C TYR A 366 -14.85 -18.74 -10.36
N PHE A 367 -13.85 -19.55 -10.01
CA PHE A 367 -12.64 -19.05 -9.37
C PHE A 367 -11.94 -18.01 -10.26
N GLU A 368 -11.88 -18.24 -11.59
CA GLU A 368 -11.36 -17.30 -12.57
C GLU A 368 -12.29 -16.08 -12.76
N GLN A 369 -13.60 -16.29 -12.93
CA GLN A 369 -14.57 -15.22 -13.14
C GLN A 369 -14.61 -14.23 -11.98
N PHE A 370 -14.50 -14.70 -10.75
CA PHE A 370 -14.36 -13.86 -9.57
C PHE A 370 -13.02 -13.11 -9.51
N GLY A 371 -12.08 -13.42 -10.43
CA GLY A 371 -10.77 -12.78 -10.53
C GLY A 371 -9.79 -13.26 -9.46
N LEU A 372 -10.05 -14.41 -8.85
CA LEU A 372 -9.19 -14.98 -7.81
C LEU A 372 -7.88 -15.55 -8.37
N LEU A 373 -7.79 -15.85 -9.68
CA LEU A 373 -6.52 -16.25 -10.32
C LEU A 373 -5.64 -15.07 -10.73
N GLY A 374 -6.22 -13.86 -10.80
CA GLY A 374 -5.55 -12.63 -11.21
C GLY A 374 -5.34 -11.65 -10.06
N LYS A 375 -4.72 -10.53 -10.39
CA LYS A 375 -4.66 -9.37 -9.51
C LYS A 375 -5.99 -8.65 -9.47
N THR A 376 -6.32 -8.04 -8.34
CA THR A 376 -7.54 -7.23 -8.20
C THR A 376 -7.46 -5.92 -8.99
N GLY A 377 -6.25 -5.44 -9.26
CA GLY A 377 -6.00 -4.16 -9.89
C GLY A 377 -5.92 -3.00 -8.89
N VAL A 378 -5.79 -3.31 -7.59
CA VAL A 378 -5.58 -2.29 -6.56
C VAL A 378 -4.40 -1.39 -6.92
N ASP A 379 -4.56 -0.11 -6.70
CA ASP A 379 -3.56 0.92 -6.99
C ASP A 379 -2.42 0.98 -5.95
N LEU A 380 -1.99 -0.18 -5.49
CA LEU A 380 -0.82 -0.38 -4.64
C LEU A 380 0.14 -1.38 -5.30
N PRO A 381 1.45 -1.20 -5.11
CA PRO A 381 2.43 -2.13 -5.67
C PRO A 381 2.53 -3.43 -4.86
N GLY A 382 2.92 -4.51 -5.52
CA GLY A 382 3.33 -5.74 -4.85
C GLY A 382 2.20 -6.71 -4.51
N GLU A 383 1.02 -6.61 -5.16
CA GLU A 383 -0.07 -7.58 -4.98
C GLU A 383 0.41 -9.00 -5.29
N ALA A 384 0.23 -9.92 -4.33
CA ALA A 384 0.66 -11.30 -4.45
C ALA A 384 -0.26 -12.09 -5.39
N ALA A 385 0.31 -13.10 -6.02
CA ALA A 385 -0.45 -14.05 -6.83
C ALA A 385 -1.08 -15.13 -5.96
N THR A 386 -2.24 -15.61 -6.37
CA THR A 386 -2.92 -16.77 -5.77
C THR A 386 -2.06 -18.03 -5.89
N ILE A 387 -2.05 -18.83 -4.85
CA ILE A 387 -1.43 -20.16 -4.83
C ILE A 387 -2.55 -21.18 -4.92
N MET A 388 -2.63 -21.91 -6.04
CA MET A 388 -3.67 -22.89 -6.31
C MET A 388 -3.11 -24.07 -7.14
N HIS A 389 -3.68 -25.25 -6.98
CA HIS A 389 -3.42 -26.37 -7.86
C HIS A 389 -3.87 -26.08 -9.29
N LYS A 390 -3.18 -26.60 -10.27
CA LYS A 390 -3.69 -26.59 -11.65
C LYS A 390 -4.94 -27.45 -11.71
N GLU A 391 -5.92 -27.08 -12.55
CA GLU A 391 -7.20 -27.76 -12.69
C GLU A 391 -7.04 -29.28 -12.91
N GLU A 392 -6.10 -29.67 -13.77
CA GLU A 392 -5.78 -31.08 -14.07
C GLU A 392 -5.33 -31.91 -12.85
N ASN A 393 -4.90 -31.26 -11.76
CA ASN A 393 -4.42 -31.87 -10.53
C ASN A 393 -5.44 -31.75 -9.39
N ILE A 394 -6.66 -31.26 -9.67
CA ILE A 394 -7.73 -31.14 -8.67
C ILE A 394 -8.60 -32.40 -8.73
N GLY A 395 -8.33 -33.34 -7.82
CA GLY A 395 -9.17 -34.52 -7.60
C GLY A 395 -10.38 -34.21 -6.71
N GLN A 396 -11.15 -35.26 -6.37
CA GLN A 396 -12.33 -35.13 -5.51
C GLN A 396 -11.99 -34.63 -4.09
N VAL A 397 -10.85 -35.04 -3.55
CA VAL A 397 -10.41 -34.63 -2.20
C VAL A 397 -9.99 -33.15 -2.20
N GLU A 398 -9.22 -32.71 -3.21
CA GLU A 398 -8.85 -31.31 -3.35
C GLU A 398 -10.08 -30.42 -3.53
N LEU A 399 -10.99 -30.77 -4.43
CA LEU A 399 -12.24 -30.04 -4.64
C LEU A 399 -13.07 -29.96 -3.36
N ALA A 400 -13.18 -31.06 -2.62
CA ALA A 400 -13.89 -31.09 -1.34
C ALA A 400 -13.30 -30.11 -0.32
N THR A 401 -11.97 -30.02 -0.20
CA THR A 401 -11.31 -29.08 0.71
C THR A 401 -11.36 -27.65 0.21
N MET A 402 -11.23 -27.43 -1.08
CA MET A 402 -11.35 -26.14 -1.72
C MET A 402 -12.75 -25.53 -1.55
N SER A 403 -13.80 -26.36 -1.54
CA SER A 403 -15.19 -25.92 -1.37
C SER A 403 -15.46 -25.19 -0.04
N PHE A 404 -14.62 -25.37 0.96
CA PHE A 404 -14.70 -24.64 2.22
C PHE A 404 -13.45 -23.82 2.53
N GLY A 405 -12.63 -23.51 1.52
CA GLY A 405 -11.55 -22.51 1.57
C GLY A 405 -10.21 -23.05 2.07
N GLN A 406 -9.87 -24.30 1.82
CA GLN A 406 -8.55 -24.91 2.10
C GLN A 406 -7.91 -25.41 0.81
N SER A 407 -6.63 -25.76 0.85
CA SER A 407 -5.81 -26.26 -0.28
C SER A 407 -5.53 -25.25 -1.39
N PHE A 408 -5.75 -23.97 -1.13
CA PHE A 408 -5.30 -22.84 -1.94
C PHE A 408 -5.12 -21.61 -1.05
N GLN A 409 -4.44 -20.57 -1.58
CA GLN A 409 -4.24 -19.33 -0.83
C GLN A 409 -4.56 -18.12 -1.71
N VAL A 410 -5.23 -17.14 -1.14
CA VAL A 410 -5.59 -15.85 -1.74
C VAL A 410 -5.23 -14.71 -0.79
N THR A 411 -5.18 -13.48 -1.31
CA THR A 411 -4.95 -12.30 -0.47
C THR A 411 -6.25 -11.82 0.18
N PRO A 412 -6.19 -11.10 1.32
CA PRO A 412 -7.37 -10.47 1.91
C PRO A 412 -8.10 -9.54 0.95
N ILE A 413 -7.38 -8.77 0.11
CA ILE A 413 -8.01 -7.86 -0.86
C ILE A 413 -8.78 -8.62 -1.94
N GLN A 414 -8.30 -9.79 -2.40
CA GLN A 414 -9.04 -10.64 -3.34
C GLN A 414 -10.35 -11.13 -2.71
N MET A 415 -10.33 -11.54 -1.44
CA MET A 415 -11.55 -11.94 -0.72
C MET A 415 -12.53 -10.77 -0.59
N ALA A 416 -12.06 -9.59 -0.19
CA ALA A 416 -12.90 -8.41 -0.05
C ALA A 416 -13.54 -7.99 -1.38
N ALA A 417 -12.76 -7.93 -2.47
CA ALA A 417 -13.25 -7.59 -3.80
C ALA A 417 -14.29 -8.61 -4.31
N THR A 418 -14.05 -9.91 -4.07
CA THR A 418 -14.96 -10.96 -4.49
C THR A 418 -16.27 -10.93 -3.70
N VAL A 419 -16.21 -10.77 -2.38
CA VAL A 419 -17.43 -10.67 -1.56
C VAL A 419 -18.19 -9.39 -1.87
N SER A 420 -17.50 -8.27 -2.15
CA SER A 420 -18.14 -7.04 -2.64
C SER A 420 -18.96 -7.30 -3.90
N ALA A 421 -18.38 -8.00 -4.89
CA ALA A 421 -19.10 -8.37 -6.10
C ALA A 421 -20.34 -9.22 -5.82
N LEU A 422 -20.29 -10.10 -4.83
CA LEU A 422 -21.41 -10.97 -4.48
C LEU A 422 -22.55 -10.26 -3.76
N VAL A 423 -22.27 -9.10 -3.15
CA VAL A 423 -23.28 -8.38 -2.37
C VAL A 423 -23.71 -7.03 -2.98
N ASN A 424 -23.16 -6.65 -4.14
CA ASN A 424 -23.47 -5.40 -4.84
C ASN A 424 -24.34 -5.57 -6.08
N GLY A 425 -25.01 -6.72 -6.24
CA GLY A 425 -25.77 -7.06 -7.44
C GLY A 425 -25.00 -7.92 -8.45
N GLY A 426 -23.84 -8.45 -8.07
CA GLY A 426 -23.06 -9.43 -8.86
C GLY A 426 -21.98 -8.83 -9.75
N LYS A 427 -21.60 -7.56 -9.58
CA LYS A 427 -20.59 -6.87 -10.40
C LYS A 427 -19.22 -6.80 -9.72
N ARG A 428 -18.16 -7.17 -10.44
CA ARG A 428 -16.81 -6.95 -9.96
C ARG A 428 -16.54 -5.47 -9.71
N VAL A 429 -15.75 -5.19 -8.69
CA VAL A 429 -15.21 -3.85 -8.41
C VAL A 429 -13.70 -3.91 -8.38
N THR A 430 -13.05 -2.81 -8.76
CA THR A 430 -11.60 -2.64 -8.63
C THR A 430 -11.31 -1.90 -7.33
N PRO A 431 -10.71 -2.55 -6.32
CA PRO A 431 -10.30 -1.86 -5.09
C PRO A 431 -9.30 -0.73 -5.40
N HIS A 432 -9.47 0.44 -4.79
CA HIS A 432 -8.59 1.57 -5.06
C HIS A 432 -8.61 2.62 -3.95
N PHE A 433 -7.55 3.41 -3.91
CA PHE A 433 -7.40 4.58 -3.05
C PHE A 433 -7.49 5.89 -3.81
N GLY A 434 -6.81 6.01 -4.96
CA GLY A 434 -6.77 7.27 -5.71
C GLY A 434 -8.14 7.66 -6.25
N VAL A 435 -8.58 8.89 -5.98
CA VAL A 435 -9.85 9.44 -6.47
C VAL A 435 -9.60 10.55 -7.46
N ARG A 436 -8.77 11.53 -7.09
CA ARG A 436 -8.50 12.72 -7.91
C ARG A 436 -7.04 13.16 -7.83
N ILE A 437 -6.60 13.75 -8.92
CA ILE A 437 -5.36 14.52 -8.96
C ILE A 437 -5.73 15.99 -8.98
N LEU A 438 -5.19 16.76 -8.03
CA LEU A 438 -5.48 18.18 -7.87
C LEU A 438 -4.22 19.01 -8.17
N ASP A 439 -4.40 20.25 -8.62
CA ASP A 439 -3.32 21.22 -8.75
C ASP A 439 -2.99 21.93 -7.43
N LYS A 440 -2.12 22.95 -7.50
CA LYS A 440 -1.73 23.77 -6.35
C LYS A 440 -2.87 24.56 -5.71
N ASP A 441 -3.92 24.86 -6.49
CA ASP A 441 -5.09 25.63 -6.05
C ASP A 441 -6.23 24.70 -5.59
N LYS A 442 -5.93 23.37 -5.50
CA LYS A 442 -6.85 22.28 -5.17
C LYS A 442 -7.98 22.07 -6.18
N GLU A 443 -7.80 22.54 -7.41
CA GLU A 443 -8.71 22.27 -8.50
C GLU A 443 -8.42 20.91 -9.13
N THR A 444 -9.49 20.20 -9.52
CA THR A 444 -9.36 18.86 -10.11
C THR A 444 -8.75 18.91 -11.51
N VAL A 445 -7.54 18.40 -11.64
CA VAL A 445 -6.86 18.21 -12.93
C VAL A 445 -7.30 16.93 -13.61
N ARG A 446 -7.54 15.86 -12.82
CA ARG A 446 -7.93 14.56 -13.34
C ARG A 446 -8.72 13.77 -12.30
N GLU A 447 -9.87 13.25 -12.71
CA GLU A 447 -10.54 12.17 -11.99
C GLU A 447 -9.93 10.83 -12.39
N LEU A 448 -9.64 9.99 -11.40
CA LEU A 448 -9.14 8.64 -11.63
C LEU A 448 -10.35 7.73 -11.84
N LYS A 449 -10.34 6.98 -12.93
CA LYS A 449 -11.45 6.07 -13.29
C LYS A 449 -10.97 4.64 -13.22
N TYR A 450 -11.82 3.80 -12.70
CA TYR A 450 -11.60 2.36 -12.57
C TYR A 450 -12.65 1.64 -13.43
N ASP A 451 -12.33 0.46 -13.90
CA ASP A 451 -13.23 -0.29 -14.78
C ASP A 451 -14.52 -0.68 -14.05
N ASP A 452 -15.66 -0.40 -14.68
CA ASP A 452 -16.95 -0.97 -14.29
C ASP A 452 -16.88 -2.47 -14.49
N GLY A 453 -16.90 -3.20 -13.40
CA GLY A 453 -16.63 -4.62 -13.41
C GLY A 453 -17.65 -5.46 -14.17
N LYS A 454 -17.19 -6.64 -14.60
CA LYS A 454 -17.98 -7.66 -15.25
C LYS A 454 -19.06 -8.21 -14.31
N GLN A 455 -20.28 -8.46 -14.81
CA GLN A 455 -21.31 -9.22 -14.11
C GLN A 455 -20.81 -10.67 -13.96
N ILE A 456 -20.77 -11.19 -12.72
CA ILE A 456 -20.28 -12.53 -12.43
C ILE A 456 -21.42 -13.48 -12.03
N VAL A 457 -22.33 -12.99 -11.19
CA VAL A 457 -23.55 -13.67 -10.79
C VAL A 457 -24.77 -12.78 -11.04
N SER A 458 -25.94 -13.39 -11.13
CA SER A 458 -27.19 -12.64 -11.28
C SER A 458 -27.50 -11.79 -10.05
N GLU A 459 -28.30 -10.73 -10.24
CA GLU A 459 -28.82 -9.95 -9.12
C GLU A 459 -29.67 -10.81 -8.16
N GLU A 460 -30.34 -11.85 -8.66
CA GLU A 460 -31.12 -12.78 -7.87
C GLU A 460 -30.21 -13.56 -6.91
N THR A 461 -29.10 -14.12 -7.42
CA THR A 461 -28.11 -14.80 -6.60
C THR A 461 -27.49 -13.85 -5.57
N SER A 462 -27.18 -12.62 -5.97
CA SER A 462 -26.64 -11.59 -5.07
C SER A 462 -27.60 -11.31 -3.91
N ARG A 463 -28.89 -11.04 -4.19
CA ARG A 463 -29.91 -10.79 -3.16
C ARG A 463 -30.11 -12.01 -2.25
N THR A 464 -30.11 -13.20 -2.82
CA THR A 464 -30.20 -14.45 -2.04
C THR A 464 -29.01 -14.58 -1.09
N MET A 465 -27.79 -14.28 -1.55
CA MET A 465 -26.59 -14.31 -0.73
C MET A 465 -26.60 -13.23 0.36
N GLN A 466 -27.10 -12.03 0.09
CA GLN A 466 -27.28 -10.99 1.12
C GLN A 466 -28.16 -11.50 2.27
N ALA A 467 -29.32 -12.09 1.96
CA ALA A 467 -30.22 -12.64 2.97
C ALA A 467 -29.63 -13.83 3.74
N LEU A 468 -28.93 -14.73 3.03
CA LEU A 468 -28.26 -15.86 3.66
C LEU A 468 -27.15 -15.40 4.63
N LEU A 469 -26.35 -14.42 4.24
CA LEU A 469 -25.25 -13.92 5.06
C LEU A 469 -25.75 -13.06 6.23
N GLU A 470 -26.88 -12.36 6.07
CA GLU A 470 -27.57 -11.72 7.18
C GLU A 470 -28.02 -12.76 8.21
N SER A 471 -28.60 -13.88 7.77
CA SER A 471 -29.02 -14.94 8.69
C SER A 471 -27.85 -15.61 9.44
N VAL A 472 -26.63 -15.57 8.89
CA VAL A 472 -25.41 -16.04 9.60
C VAL A 472 -25.11 -15.15 10.81
N VAL A 473 -25.38 -13.84 10.69
CA VAL A 473 -25.13 -12.88 11.78
C VAL A 473 -26.31 -12.82 12.75
N SER A 474 -27.55 -12.86 12.28
CA SER A 474 -28.73 -12.81 13.14
C SER A 474 -28.92 -14.08 13.95
N GLU A 475 -28.70 -15.25 13.36
CA GLU A 475 -29.06 -16.56 13.94
C GLU A 475 -27.87 -17.55 14.04
N GLY A 476 -26.82 -17.34 13.26
CA GLY A 476 -25.76 -18.33 13.04
C GLY A 476 -24.44 -18.08 13.78
N SER A 477 -23.36 -18.54 13.16
CA SER A 477 -21.99 -18.49 13.69
C SER A 477 -21.39 -17.07 13.75
N GLY A 478 -22.03 -16.10 13.12
CA GLY A 478 -21.61 -14.68 13.07
C GLY A 478 -22.24 -13.78 14.13
N LYS A 479 -23.03 -14.29 15.06
CA LYS A 479 -23.84 -13.52 16.02
C LYS A 479 -23.08 -12.46 16.82
N ASN A 480 -21.78 -12.62 17.01
CA ASN A 480 -20.97 -11.62 17.71
C ASN A 480 -20.69 -10.35 16.89
N ALA A 481 -21.05 -10.36 15.59
CA ALA A 481 -21.03 -9.16 14.74
C ALA A 481 -22.37 -8.41 14.75
N LYS A 482 -23.39 -8.89 15.44
CA LYS A 482 -24.71 -8.25 15.50
C LYS A 482 -24.64 -6.91 16.20
N ILE A 483 -25.28 -5.88 15.61
CA ILE A 483 -25.50 -4.56 16.18
C ILE A 483 -27.01 -4.33 16.23
N GLU A 484 -27.52 -3.89 17.36
CA GLU A 484 -28.95 -3.63 17.53
C GLU A 484 -29.44 -2.48 16.66
N GLY A 485 -30.50 -2.72 15.91
CA GLY A 485 -31.06 -1.77 14.96
C GLY A 485 -30.35 -1.72 13.61
N TYR A 486 -29.42 -2.65 13.33
CA TYR A 486 -28.77 -2.75 12.02
C TYR A 486 -28.79 -4.20 11.50
N HIS A 487 -29.06 -4.37 10.21
CA HIS A 487 -28.93 -5.64 9.53
C HIS A 487 -27.53 -5.79 8.92
N ILE A 488 -26.76 -6.71 9.46
CA ILE A 488 -25.38 -7.00 9.04
C ILE A 488 -25.33 -8.37 8.44
N GLY A 489 -24.79 -8.49 7.24
CA GLY A 489 -24.43 -9.78 6.64
C GLY A 489 -22.96 -10.09 6.90
N GLY A 490 -22.61 -11.39 7.01
CA GLY A 490 -21.20 -11.72 7.17
C GLY A 490 -20.90 -13.21 7.36
N LYS A 491 -19.61 -13.51 7.42
CA LYS A 491 -19.10 -14.89 7.58
C LYS A 491 -17.82 -14.92 8.39
N THR A 492 -17.75 -15.85 9.31
CA THR A 492 -16.58 -16.15 10.14
C THR A 492 -15.73 -17.24 9.51
N ALA A 493 -14.42 -17.21 9.75
CA ALA A 493 -13.53 -18.31 9.48
C ALA A 493 -12.47 -18.50 10.56
N THR A 494 -11.97 -19.71 10.64
CA THR A 494 -10.79 -20.09 11.40
C THR A 494 -10.05 -21.13 10.58
N SER A 495 -8.86 -20.79 10.11
CA SER A 495 -8.01 -21.67 9.32
C SER A 495 -6.70 -21.94 10.04
N GLN A 496 -6.17 -23.13 9.86
CA GLN A 496 -4.86 -23.49 10.40
C GLN A 496 -3.79 -23.22 9.36
N THR A 497 -2.69 -22.55 9.75
CA THR A 497 -1.60 -22.25 8.82
C THR A 497 -0.80 -23.50 8.43
N LEU A 498 -0.06 -23.39 7.32
CA LEU A 498 0.91 -24.40 6.91
C LEU A 498 2.31 -24.07 7.48
N PRO A 499 3.08 -25.07 7.90
CA PRO A 499 2.69 -26.50 8.05
C PRO A 499 1.73 -26.68 9.23
N ARG A 500 0.76 -27.59 9.11
CA ARG A 500 -0.24 -27.86 10.15
C ARG A 500 0.37 -28.25 11.51
N SER A 501 1.58 -28.81 11.49
CA SER A 501 2.37 -29.15 12.69
C SER A 501 2.76 -27.93 13.53
N ALA A 502 2.77 -26.73 12.97
CA ALA A 502 3.06 -25.48 13.71
C ALA A 502 1.92 -25.12 14.68
N ASN A 503 0.74 -25.70 14.51
CA ASN A 503 -0.47 -25.46 15.32
C ASN A 503 -0.83 -23.95 15.45
N LYS A 504 -0.56 -23.18 14.39
CA LYS A 504 -0.89 -21.78 14.28
C LYS A 504 -2.19 -21.58 13.51
N TYR A 505 -2.95 -20.57 13.88
CA TYR A 505 -4.27 -20.30 13.32
C TYR A 505 -4.37 -18.88 12.76
N ILE A 506 -5.26 -18.72 11.78
CA ILE A 506 -5.72 -17.42 11.27
C ILE A 506 -7.21 -17.34 11.56
N SER A 507 -7.60 -16.29 12.26
CA SER A 507 -8.97 -16.01 12.62
C SER A 507 -9.47 -14.84 11.80
N SER A 508 -10.59 -15.01 11.08
CA SER A 508 -11.10 -13.94 10.25
C SER A 508 -12.61 -13.81 10.30
N PHE A 509 -13.07 -12.62 9.98
CA PHE A 509 -14.47 -12.28 9.73
C PHE A 509 -14.53 -11.30 8.58
N ILE A 510 -15.50 -11.50 7.69
CA ILE A 510 -15.89 -10.55 6.65
C ILE A 510 -17.38 -10.26 6.81
N GLY A 511 -17.74 -8.99 6.85
CA GLY A 511 -19.11 -8.54 7.01
C GLY A 511 -19.39 -7.30 6.20
N PHE A 512 -20.67 -7.01 5.98
CA PHE A 512 -21.12 -5.85 5.23
C PHE A 512 -22.44 -5.31 5.79
N ALA A 513 -22.69 -4.05 5.56
CA ALA A 513 -23.89 -3.35 6.04
C ALA A 513 -24.28 -2.18 5.10
N PRO A 514 -25.57 -1.78 5.08
CA PRO A 514 -26.74 -2.59 5.46
C PRO A 514 -26.87 -3.86 4.62
N ALA A 515 -27.44 -4.93 5.17
CA ALA A 515 -27.44 -6.22 4.46
C ALA A 515 -28.15 -6.18 3.11
N ALA A 516 -29.26 -5.45 3.00
CA ALA A 516 -30.07 -5.34 1.76
C ALA A 516 -29.48 -4.37 0.71
N ASN A 517 -28.69 -3.38 1.13
CA ASN A 517 -28.03 -2.40 0.27
C ASN A 517 -26.66 -2.06 0.83
N PRO A 518 -25.68 -2.91 0.65
CA PRO A 518 -24.37 -2.74 1.26
C PRO A 518 -23.66 -1.46 0.83
N GLN A 519 -23.31 -0.64 1.81
CA GLN A 519 -22.54 0.61 1.65
C GLN A 519 -21.12 0.47 2.16
N ILE A 520 -20.90 -0.47 3.06
CA ILE A 520 -19.58 -0.79 3.59
C ILE A 520 -19.40 -2.30 3.73
N LEU A 521 -18.22 -2.75 3.39
CA LEU A 521 -17.71 -4.07 3.66
C LEU A 521 -16.49 -3.96 4.56
N GLY A 522 -16.44 -4.76 5.63
CA GLY A 522 -15.32 -4.82 6.56
C GLY A 522 -14.78 -6.24 6.68
N MET A 523 -13.46 -6.37 6.64
CA MET A 523 -12.76 -7.63 6.84
C MET A 523 -11.67 -7.47 7.90
N CYS A 524 -11.64 -8.39 8.87
CA CYS A 524 -10.59 -8.49 9.88
C CYS A 524 -9.92 -9.87 9.77
N VAL A 525 -8.59 -9.88 9.75
CA VAL A 525 -7.76 -11.08 9.72
C VAL A 525 -6.71 -10.99 10.84
N ILE A 526 -6.76 -11.90 11.78
CA ILE A 526 -5.87 -11.98 12.95
C ILE A 526 -4.96 -13.19 12.78
N TYR A 527 -3.66 -12.98 12.75
CA TYR A 527 -2.66 -14.01 12.49
C TYR A 527 -2.05 -14.51 13.79
N ASN A 528 -2.11 -15.83 13.98
CA ASN A 528 -1.53 -16.52 15.11
C ASN A 528 -1.95 -15.99 16.50
N PRO A 529 -3.26 -15.76 16.75
CA PRO A 529 -3.73 -15.34 18.08
C PRO A 529 -3.47 -16.44 19.11
N GLN A 530 -3.17 -16.03 20.35
CA GLN A 530 -2.99 -16.95 21.46
C GLN A 530 -4.30 -17.15 22.24
N GLY A 531 -4.45 -18.31 22.86
CA GLY A 531 -5.65 -18.67 23.61
C GLY A 531 -6.85 -18.99 22.72
N VAL A 532 -7.92 -18.21 22.82
CA VAL A 532 -9.12 -18.37 21.97
C VAL A 532 -8.84 -17.82 20.57
N TYR A 533 -8.97 -18.69 19.57
CA TYR A 533 -8.62 -18.41 18.17
C TYR A 533 -9.81 -18.54 17.19
N TYR A 534 -11.04 -18.61 17.65
CA TYR A 534 -12.20 -18.71 16.76
C TYR A 534 -12.56 -17.33 16.18
N GLY A 535 -12.62 -17.22 14.83
CA GLY A 535 -12.92 -15.96 14.13
C GLY A 535 -14.23 -15.30 14.57
N GLY A 536 -15.27 -16.10 14.83
CA GLY A 536 -16.54 -15.60 15.38
C GLY A 536 -16.43 -15.01 16.79
N THR A 537 -15.39 -15.39 17.55
CA THR A 537 -15.18 -14.92 18.93
C THR A 537 -14.24 -13.72 18.99
N ILE A 538 -13.24 -13.63 18.10
CA ILE A 538 -12.20 -12.59 18.21
C ILE A 538 -12.17 -11.61 17.03
N ALA A 539 -12.52 -12.03 15.80
CA ALA A 539 -12.51 -11.14 14.63
C ALA A 539 -13.87 -10.48 14.37
N ALA A 540 -14.98 -11.20 14.59
CA ALA A 540 -16.32 -10.63 14.40
C ALA A 540 -16.62 -9.44 15.33
N PRO A 541 -16.27 -9.46 16.64
CA PRO A 541 -16.41 -8.29 17.49
C PRO A 541 -15.63 -7.06 17.04
N VAL A 542 -14.44 -7.24 16.44
CA VAL A 542 -13.64 -6.13 15.93
C VAL A 542 -14.39 -5.37 14.84
N ILE A 543 -14.95 -6.08 13.86
CA ILE A 543 -15.74 -5.44 12.79
C ILE A 543 -17.06 -4.88 13.34
N ARG A 544 -17.71 -5.55 14.29
CA ARG A 544 -18.88 -5.01 14.98
C ARG A 544 -18.57 -3.66 15.60
N ASP A 545 -17.51 -3.56 16.40
CA ASP A 545 -17.15 -2.37 17.15
C ASP A 545 -16.76 -1.22 16.20
N ILE A 546 -16.08 -1.55 15.08
CA ILE A 546 -15.79 -0.58 14.03
C ILE A 546 -17.10 -0.09 13.39
N PHE A 547 -17.97 -0.99 12.96
CA PHE A 547 -19.23 -0.65 12.31
C PHE A 547 -20.14 0.19 13.22
N ASP A 548 -20.29 -0.18 14.50
CA ASP A 548 -21.09 0.55 15.47
C ASP A 548 -20.61 2.01 15.65
N ASN A 549 -19.29 2.22 15.58
CA ASN A 549 -18.69 3.54 15.66
C ASN A 549 -18.87 4.36 14.38
N ILE A 550 -18.67 3.75 13.19
CA ILE A 550 -18.63 4.49 11.93
C ILE A 550 -20.00 4.63 11.24
N PHE A 551 -21.02 3.84 11.56
CA PHE A 551 -22.33 3.93 10.92
C PHE A 551 -22.98 5.31 11.06
N PRO A 552 -23.03 5.93 12.26
CA PRO A 552 -23.55 7.28 12.39
C PRO A 552 -22.73 8.30 11.59
N TYR A 553 -21.41 8.12 11.53
CA TYR A 553 -20.50 8.99 10.78
C TYR A 553 -20.72 8.88 9.27
N LEU A 554 -20.99 7.68 8.75
CA LEU A 554 -21.30 7.43 7.34
C LEU A 554 -22.76 7.73 6.98
N GLY A 555 -23.60 8.13 7.93
CA GLY A 555 -25.02 8.37 7.71
C GLY A 555 -25.82 7.09 7.47
N ILE A 556 -25.32 5.94 7.92
CA ILE A 556 -26.06 4.67 7.88
C ILE A 556 -27.04 4.66 9.05
N GLU A 557 -28.31 4.79 8.73
CA GLU A 557 -29.38 4.89 9.72
C GLU A 557 -29.75 3.51 10.30
N LYS A 558 -30.23 3.51 11.54
CA LYS A 558 -30.84 2.31 12.16
C LYS A 558 -32.17 2.02 11.45
N ASP A 559 -32.44 0.73 11.23
CA ASP A 559 -33.76 0.31 10.83
C ASP A 559 -34.75 0.61 11.98
N VAL A 560 -35.62 1.57 11.73
CA VAL A 560 -36.70 1.90 12.68
C VAL A 560 -37.66 0.71 12.64
N GLU A 561 -37.78 -0.05 13.73
CA GLU A 561 -38.91 -0.97 13.89
C GLU A 561 -40.18 -0.14 13.64
N MET A 562 -40.87 -0.44 12.52
CA MET A 562 -42.25 0.07 12.37
C MET A 562 -43.03 -0.49 13.52
N GLN A 563 -43.25 0.33 14.57
CA GLN A 563 -44.22 0.03 15.58
C GLN A 563 -45.54 -0.09 14.85
N TYR A 564 -45.96 -1.32 14.59
CA TYR A 564 -47.34 -1.60 14.22
C TYR A 564 -48.19 -1.14 15.39
N THR A 565 -48.72 0.07 15.32
CA THR A 565 -49.82 0.49 16.14
C THR A 565 -51.00 -0.41 15.83
N ASN A 566 -51.31 -1.32 16.79
CA ASN A 566 -52.49 -2.18 16.79
C ASN A 566 -53.76 -1.35 16.74
#